data_f7742a84d4a57e332bd21751e80fca8b
#
_entry.id   f7742a84d4a57e332bd21751e80fca8b
#
_cell.length_a   1.000
_cell.length_b   1.000
_cell.length_c   1.000
_cell.angle_alpha   90.00
_cell.angle_beta   90.00
_cell.angle_gamma   90.00
#
_symmetry.space_group_name_H-M   'P 1'
#
loop_
_entity.id
_entity.type
_entity.pdbx_description
1 polymer ?
#
loop_
_entity_poly.entity_id
_entity_poly.type
_entity_poly.pdbx_seq_one_letter_code
_entity_poly.pdbx_strand_id
1 'polypeptide(L)'
;MISKKLSIVHCQLSIILAFLPLSVAYAQQDSTLNRTVVVENEYNPNIMDASKINVLPKVEEPAVMKKGIEYATALRPVLAWTYESMSPITREWAMNRAKRGYVRAGYGNYGNVDFKAGYLWDITGKDRLKVGVSLDGMNGKLKHWNAEDWKSRFYSTEFRLDYSHDFSKVTLNLGGGLQSQVFNYMPDSEAHTASARAADKQHHTLGDFHIGVSSRDESLPLQFTLQTGLKYFGIKYPLDYSGNASTGKEKIVHTEGDVWGKLDNEQRVGIRFEMDNLFYSSDSLMGNYTSLGLNPYYMLESDDWRVRVGAHVDWQSGEDSGIDVSPDVKAEYLFSESYVLYLHALGGRELNDYRRLNAFSPYWSLNARMPSTYVPLNATLGFKASPVNGLWFNVFGGYRISKDELFCNLVDADGYYFTHFLQDKAKTAYGGAELKYGYKDWFDASLKGTFYSWKTDNENEELYLMTKPKFELNFYAEAKVFEGLKVYLGYEYVQRKEYVIEEGNSSRDFGLGNISNLSVGASYTFLKDLSVFGRVSNLLNKQYYYEYGYPAEKLNVLAGLSLAF
;
A
#
# COMPACT_ATOMS: atom_id res chain seq x y z
N MET A 1 9.76 13.07 -32.39
CA MET A 1 9.22 12.40 -31.21
C MET A 1 10.31 11.91 -30.25
N ILE A 2 11.36 11.23 -30.73
CA ILE A 2 12.49 10.74 -29.90
C ILE A 2 13.25 11.89 -29.22
N SER A 3 13.41 13.05 -29.86
CA SER A 3 14.16 14.19 -29.29
C SER A 3 13.48 14.84 -28.07
N LYS A 4 12.15 14.92 -28.03
CA LYS A 4 11.42 15.45 -26.86
C LYS A 4 11.48 14.51 -25.65
N LYS A 5 11.43 13.20 -25.89
CA LYS A 5 11.56 12.20 -24.81
C LYS A 5 12.96 12.21 -24.21
N LEU A 6 13.98 12.40 -25.05
CA LEU A 6 15.36 12.53 -24.59
C LEU A 6 15.58 13.81 -23.76
N SER A 7 14.93 14.91 -24.14
CA SER A 7 15.01 16.19 -23.43
C SER A 7 14.46 16.13 -22.01
N ILE A 8 13.36 15.39 -21.79
CA ILE A 8 12.74 15.25 -20.46
C ILE A 8 13.63 14.41 -19.54
N VAL A 9 14.19 13.31 -20.04
CA VAL A 9 15.14 12.46 -19.29
C VAL A 9 16.41 13.25 -18.95
N HIS A 10 16.89 14.12 -19.87
CA HIS A 10 18.02 15.01 -19.58
C HIS A 10 17.70 16.04 -18.51
N CYS A 11 16.46 16.55 -18.45
CA CYS A 11 16.05 17.50 -17.43
C CYS A 11 16.04 16.86 -16.02
N GLN A 12 15.56 15.62 -15.91
CA GLN A 12 15.60 14.87 -14.64
C GLN A 12 17.03 14.54 -14.20
N LEU A 13 17.87 14.12 -15.14
CA LEU A 13 19.28 13.86 -14.86
C LEU A 13 20.02 15.12 -14.44
N SER A 14 19.68 16.26 -15.07
CA SER A 14 20.26 17.56 -14.77
C SER A 14 19.86 18.06 -13.38
N ILE A 15 18.64 17.79 -12.93
CA ILE A 15 18.19 18.14 -11.57
C ILE A 15 18.95 17.30 -10.55
N ILE A 16 19.13 16.02 -10.79
CA ILE A 16 19.90 15.13 -9.90
C ILE A 16 21.38 15.54 -9.84
N LEU A 17 21.97 15.90 -11.00
CA LEU A 17 23.35 16.39 -11.07
C LEU A 17 23.52 17.78 -10.45
N ALA A 18 22.50 18.63 -10.48
CA ALA A 18 22.56 19.97 -9.88
C ALA A 18 22.60 19.94 -8.33
N PHE A 19 22.04 18.87 -7.72
CA PHE A 19 22.10 18.68 -6.27
C PHE A 19 23.38 17.96 -5.78
N LEU A 20 24.07 17.24 -6.64
CA LEU A 20 25.32 16.54 -6.29
C LEU A 20 26.50 17.48 -5.91
N PRO A 21 26.71 18.64 -6.57
CA PRO A 21 27.84 19.50 -6.20
C PRO A 21 27.64 20.31 -4.92
N LEU A 22 26.41 20.53 -4.45
CA LEU A 22 26.15 21.28 -3.22
C LEU A 22 26.62 20.53 -1.95
N SER A 23 26.64 19.20 -1.97
CA SER A 23 27.15 18.41 -0.85
C SER A 23 28.68 18.29 -0.83
N VAL A 24 29.35 18.49 -1.98
CA VAL A 24 30.80 18.41 -2.09
C VAL A 24 31.49 19.76 -1.80
N ALA A 25 30.81 20.88 -2.05
CA ALA A 25 31.38 22.22 -1.85
C ALA A 25 31.53 22.62 -0.36
N TYR A 26 30.76 21.98 0.55
CA TYR A 26 30.90 22.24 1.99
C TYR A 26 31.91 21.32 2.70
N ALA A 27 32.50 20.36 2.02
CA ALA A 27 33.50 19.46 2.60
C ALA A 27 34.94 20.05 2.63
N GLN A 28 35.15 21.29 2.17
CA GLN A 28 36.47 21.94 2.09
C GLN A 28 36.56 23.21 2.91
N GLN A 29 36.08 23.21 4.13
CA GLN A 29 36.48 24.22 5.10
C GLN A 29 36.99 23.55 6.39
N ASP A 30 38.23 23.07 6.30
CA ASP A 30 39.08 22.80 7.47
C ASP A 30 39.40 24.12 8.13
N SER A 31 38.75 24.43 9.21
CA SER A 31 39.27 25.37 10.18
C SER A 31 39.52 24.63 11.47
N THR A 32 40.79 24.31 11.68
CA THR A 32 41.35 23.83 12.94
C THR A 32 41.12 24.84 14.06
N LEU A 33 40.14 24.58 14.89
CA LEU A 33 40.03 25.17 16.20
C LEU A 33 39.98 24.04 17.23
N ASN A 34 41.17 23.55 17.58
CA ASN A 34 41.36 22.74 18.77
C ASN A 34 41.03 23.60 20.01
N ARG A 35 39.85 23.39 20.56
CA ARG A 35 39.50 23.81 21.91
C ARG A 35 39.19 22.57 22.73
N THR A 36 40.21 22.11 23.45
CA THR A 36 40.02 21.08 24.47
C THR A 36 39.33 21.74 25.67
N VAL A 37 38.06 21.43 25.87
CA VAL A 37 37.37 21.76 27.13
C VAL A 37 37.48 20.53 28.01
N VAL A 38 38.31 20.56 29.00
CA VAL A 38 38.35 19.58 30.08
C VAL A 38 37.25 19.97 31.06
N VAL A 39 36.19 19.19 31.11
CA VAL A 39 35.16 19.28 32.15
C VAL A 39 35.55 18.26 33.23
N GLU A 40 36.13 18.71 34.30
CA GLU A 40 36.26 17.92 35.54
C GLU A 40 34.87 17.92 36.22
N ASN A 41 34.17 16.82 36.15
CA ASN A 41 33.00 16.57 36.99
C ASN A 41 33.49 15.87 38.27
N GLU A 42 33.48 16.56 39.39
CA GLU A 42 33.58 15.93 40.70
C GLU A 42 32.37 14.99 40.90
N TYR A 43 32.66 13.71 40.97
CA TYR A 43 31.68 12.68 41.28
C TYR A 43 31.32 12.78 42.76
N ASN A 44 30.13 13.28 43.06
CA ASN A 44 29.58 13.33 44.42
C ASN A 44 28.56 12.17 44.57
N PRO A 45 28.88 11.07 45.23
CA PRO A 45 27.96 9.94 45.41
C PRO A 45 26.99 10.26 46.54
N ASN A 46 25.90 10.93 46.24
CA ASN A 46 24.73 10.94 47.11
C ASN A 46 23.87 9.74 46.79
N ILE A 47 23.83 8.79 47.69
CA ILE A 47 22.86 7.70 47.70
C ILE A 47 21.51 8.35 48.05
N MET A 48 20.74 8.68 47.05
CA MET A 48 19.33 9.00 47.23
C MET A 48 18.54 7.71 47.46
N ASP A 49 17.65 7.76 48.43
CA ASP A 49 16.71 6.67 48.73
C ASP A 49 16.01 6.21 47.45
N ALA A 50 15.98 4.90 47.24
CA ALA A 50 15.33 4.27 46.12
C ALA A 50 13.81 4.49 46.21
N SER A 51 13.33 5.57 45.68
CA SER A 51 11.94 5.71 45.34
C SER A 51 11.66 4.76 44.18
N LYS A 52 10.67 3.90 44.36
CA LYS A 52 10.20 2.96 43.36
C LYS A 52 9.65 3.77 42.18
N ILE A 53 10.48 4.03 41.20
CA ILE A 53 10.04 4.67 39.95
C ILE A 53 9.24 3.59 39.23
N ASN A 54 7.92 3.72 39.29
CA ASN A 54 7.03 3.03 38.38
C ASN A 54 7.19 3.68 37.01
N VAL A 55 8.32 3.45 36.35
CA VAL A 55 8.46 3.76 34.94
C VAL A 55 7.68 2.67 34.23
N LEU A 56 6.46 3.01 33.83
CA LEU A 56 5.77 2.24 32.78
C LEU A 56 6.73 2.16 31.60
N PRO A 57 7.03 0.97 31.08
CA PRO A 57 7.89 0.88 29.92
C PRO A 57 7.30 1.77 28.83
N LYS A 58 8.10 2.72 28.35
CA LYS A 58 7.76 3.53 27.18
C LYS A 58 7.51 2.51 26.07
N VAL A 59 6.25 2.23 25.78
CA VAL A 59 5.87 1.40 24.63
C VAL A 59 6.24 2.28 23.43
N GLU A 60 7.41 2.01 22.86
CA GLU A 60 7.70 2.55 21.54
C GLU A 60 6.52 2.12 20.67
N GLU A 61 5.77 3.10 20.17
CA GLU A 61 4.80 2.82 19.12
C GLU A 61 5.55 1.93 18.12
N PRO A 62 5.00 0.76 17.76
CA PRO A 62 5.62 0.00 16.68
C PRO A 62 5.78 1.01 15.56
N ALA A 63 7.00 1.16 15.05
CA ALA A 63 7.28 2.06 13.95
C ALA A 63 6.32 1.64 12.84
N VAL A 64 5.14 2.22 12.85
CA VAL A 64 4.20 2.15 11.75
C VAL A 64 4.96 2.85 10.67
N MET A 65 5.62 2.07 9.83
CA MET A 65 6.09 2.62 8.56
C MET A 65 4.86 3.30 7.99
N LYS A 66 4.92 4.63 8.00
CA LYS A 66 3.88 5.48 7.40
C LYS A 66 3.93 5.21 5.90
N LYS A 67 3.46 4.05 5.49
CA LYS A 67 2.78 3.93 4.22
C LYS A 67 1.64 4.90 4.38
N GLY A 68 1.65 5.99 3.62
CA GLY A 68 0.51 6.86 3.53
C GLY A 68 -0.69 5.93 3.49
N ILE A 69 -1.71 6.19 4.29
CA ILE A 69 -2.94 5.42 4.23
C ILE A 69 -3.47 5.72 2.83
N GLU A 70 -2.94 5.01 1.86
CA GLU A 70 -3.68 4.78 0.64
C GLU A 70 -4.91 4.05 1.15
N TYR A 71 -6.01 4.78 1.22
CA TYR A 71 -7.31 4.14 1.26
C TYR A 71 -7.37 3.35 -0.05
N ALA A 72 -6.79 2.15 -0.02
CA ALA A 72 -7.04 1.18 -1.04
C ALA A 72 -8.53 0.86 -0.92
N THR A 73 -9.34 1.64 -1.61
CA THR A 73 -10.66 1.25 -2.05
C THR A 73 -10.54 0.13 -3.08
N ALA A 74 -9.40 -0.49 -3.18
CA ALA A 74 -9.22 -1.74 -3.86
C ALA A 74 -9.97 -2.78 -3.04
N LEU A 75 -11.18 -3.08 -3.49
CA LEU A 75 -11.95 -4.25 -3.11
C LEU A 75 -11.28 -5.54 -3.62
N ARG A 76 -9.98 -5.53 -3.75
CA ARG A 76 -9.27 -6.78 -3.86
C ARG A 76 -9.36 -7.46 -2.51
N PRO A 77 -9.63 -8.76 -2.51
CA PRO A 77 -9.10 -9.52 -1.43
C PRO A 77 -7.64 -9.12 -1.41
N VAL A 78 -7.22 -8.46 -0.38
CA VAL A 78 -5.85 -8.62 0.02
C VAL A 78 -5.76 -10.12 0.29
N LEU A 79 -5.54 -10.90 -0.79
CA LEU A 79 -5.06 -12.28 -0.72
C LEU A 79 -3.69 -12.29 -0.03
N ALA A 80 -3.18 -11.12 0.19
CA ALA A 80 -2.13 -10.82 1.13
C ALA A 80 -2.75 -10.50 2.50
N TRP A 81 -3.39 -11.47 3.14
CA TRP A 81 -3.03 -11.67 4.51
C TRP A 81 -1.53 -12.02 4.45
N THR A 82 -0.70 -11.02 4.36
CA THR A 82 0.71 -11.15 4.65
C THR A 82 0.79 -11.41 6.13
N TYR A 83 0.47 -12.67 6.48
CA TYR A 83 0.99 -13.20 7.70
C TYR A 83 2.51 -13.20 7.53
N GLU A 84 3.14 -12.14 7.94
CA GLU A 84 4.45 -12.27 8.51
C GLU A 84 4.27 -13.12 9.79
N SER A 85 3.81 -14.38 9.61
CA SER A 85 3.70 -15.35 10.70
C SER A 85 5.08 -15.78 11.19
N MET A 86 6.09 -15.01 10.81
CA MET A 86 7.47 -15.22 11.21
C MET A 86 8.14 -13.90 11.57
N SER A 87 7.48 -13.09 12.42
CA SER A 87 8.23 -12.17 13.24
C SER A 87 8.93 -13.00 14.32
N PRO A 88 10.24 -13.21 14.25
CA PRO A 88 10.99 -13.79 15.35
C PRO A 88 11.22 -12.67 16.37
N ILE A 89 10.17 -12.20 17.04
CA ILE A 89 10.31 -11.33 18.17
C ILE A 89 9.94 -12.15 19.41
N THR A 90 10.69 -13.19 19.65
CA THR A 90 10.95 -13.61 21.01
C THR A 90 12.23 -12.94 21.45
N ARG A 91 12.09 -11.99 22.33
CA ARG A 91 13.16 -11.32 23.05
C ARG A 91 13.73 -12.32 24.08
N GLU A 92 14.36 -13.36 23.59
CA GLU A 92 15.23 -14.22 24.38
C GLU A 92 16.66 -13.91 24.00
N TRP A 93 17.43 -13.54 25.01
CA TRP A 93 18.87 -13.29 24.99
C TRP A 93 19.68 -14.58 24.72
N ALA A 94 19.19 -15.46 23.90
CA ALA A 94 20.01 -16.48 23.29
C ALA A 94 20.49 -15.91 21.96
N MET A 95 21.81 -15.90 21.73
CA MET A 95 22.43 -15.63 20.43
C MET A 95 21.99 -16.66 19.38
N ASN A 96 20.70 -16.76 19.12
CA ASN A 96 20.22 -17.44 17.95
C ASN A 96 20.53 -16.54 16.75
N ARG A 97 21.38 -17.01 15.86
CA ARG A 97 21.61 -16.34 14.57
C ARG A 97 20.25 -16.08 13.96
N ALA A 98 19.95 -14.80 13.71
CA ALA A 98 18.71 -14.42 13.06
C ALA A 98 18.60 -15.20 11.73
N LYS A 99 17.46 -15.84 11.52
CA LYS A 99 17.19 -16.59 10.30
C LYS A 99 17.17 -15.61 9.12
N ARG A 100 17.91 -15.92 8.08
CA ARG A 100 18.12 -15.04 6.94
C ARG A 100 17.25 -15.36 5.74
N GLY A 101 16.69 -16.55 5.73
CA GLY A 101 15.88 -17.02 4.63
C GLY A 101 14.63 -17.76 5.07
N TYR A 102 13.67 -17.78 4.17
CA TYR A 102 12.48 -18.60 4.33
C TYR A 102 12.00 -19.11 2.98
N VAL A 103 11.36 -20.27 3.00
CA VAL A 103 10.59 -20.82 1.88
C VAL A 103 9.27 -21.32 2.44
N ARG A 104 8.18 -20.92 1.82
CA ARG A 104 6.82 -21.36 2.14
C ARG A 104 6.15 -21.85 0.87
N ALA A 105 5.52 -23.01 0.92
CA ALA A 105 4.76 -23.57 -0.19
C ALA A 105 3.46 -24.18 0.32
N GLY A 106 2.35 -23.81 -0.29
CA GLY A 106 1.01 -24.28 0.03
C GLY A 106 0.21 -24.60 -1.23
N TYR A 107 -0.70 -25.55 -1.09
CA TYR A 107 -1.62 -25.95 -2.13
C TYR A 107 -3.02 -26.16 -1.54
N GLY A 108 -4.05 -25.81 -2.31
CA GLY A 108 -5.43 -25.84 -1.83
C GLY A 108 -6.46 -26.27 -2.88
N ASN A 109 -7.73 -26.31 -2.45
CA ASN A 109 -8.83 -26.49 -3.38
C ASN A 109 -8.91 -25.31 -4.38
N TYR A 110 -9.70 -25.43 -5.43
CA TYR A 110 -9.69 -24.52 -6.59
C TYR A 110 -8.31 -24.41 -7.25
N GLY A 111 -7.40 -25.37 -7.03
CA GLY A 111 -6.03 -25.29 -7.54
C GLY A 111 -5.24 -24.10 -7.00
N ASN A 112 -5.55 -23.68 -5.78
CA ASN A 112 -4.83 -22.60 -5.11
C ASN A 112 -3.38 -22.97 -4.86
N VAL A 113 -2.48 -22.04 -5.17
CA VAL A 113 -1.04 -22.13 -4.92
C VAL A 113 -0.62 -20.90 -4.12
N ASP A 114 0.15 -21.11 -3.07
CA ASP A 114 0.81 -20.05 -2.27
C ASP A 114 2.28 -20.46 -2.14
N PHE A 115 3.14 -19.79 -2.89
CA PHE A 115 4.59 -19.99 -2.80
C PHE A 115 5.27 -18.66 -2.51
N LYS A 116 6.09 -18.64 -1.46
CA LYS A 116 6.90 -17.47 -1.09
C LYS A 116 8.27 -17.92 -0.66
N ALA A 117 9.30 -17.29 -1.19
CA ALA A 117 10.67 -17.50 -0.78
C ALA A 117 11.39 -16.14 -0.68
N GLY A 118 12.24 -16.01 0.31
CA GLY A 118 13.02 -14.80 0.49
C GLY A 118 14.33 -15.10 1.21
N TYR A 119 15.35 -14.32 0.87
CA TYR A 119 16.65 -14.41 1.50
C TYR A 119 17.28 -13.05 1.68
N LEU A 120 17.82 -12.80 2.86
CA LEU A 120 18.58 -11.59 3.20
C LEU A 120 20.07 -11.96 3.31
N TRP A 121 20.85 -11.42 2.41
CA TRP A 121 22.28 -11.61 2.35
C TRP A 121 22.99 -10.40 2.96
N ASP A 122 23.63 -10.55 4.11
CA ASP A 122 24.60 -9.59 4.60
C ASP A 122 25.95 -9.97 3.98
N ILE A 123 26.25 -9.38 2.82
CA ILE A 123 27.48 -9.67 2.06
C ILE A 123 28.69 -9.18 2.86
N THR A 124 28.57 -7.96 3.38
CA THR A 124 29.53 -7.36 4.31
C THR A 124 28.77 -6.63 5.43
N GLY A 125 29.46 -6.02 6.38
CA GLY A 125 28.82 -5.13 7.38
C GLY A 125 28.19 -3.86 6.78
N LYS A 126 28.43 -3.60 5.50
CA LYS A 126 27.91 -2.43 4.77
C LYS A 126 27.00 -2.79 3.60
N ASP A 127 27.02 -4.03 3.16
CA ASP A 127 26.30 -4.49 1.97
C ASP A 127 25.23 -5.48 2.35
N ARG A 128 24.01 -5.19 1.95
CA ARG A 128 22.85 -6.06 2.13
C ARG A 128 22.16 -6.29 0.80
N LEU A 129 21.83 -7.53 0.54
CA LEU A 129 21.07 -7.94 -0.64
C LEU A 129 19.84 -8.74 -0.18
N LYS A 130 18.66 -8.28 -0.53
CA LYS A 130 17.39 -8.97 -0.29
C LYS A 130 16.86 -9.49 -1.62
N VAL A 131 16.53 -10.76 -1.67
CA VAL A 131 15.89 -11.40 -2.81
C VAL A 131 14.58 -12.01 -2.37
N GLY A 132 13.52 -11.79 -3.14
CA GLY A 132 12.20 -12.32 -2.87
C GLY A 132 11.53 -12.86 -4.11
N VAL A 133 10.79 -13.94 -3.95
CA VAL A 133 9.95 -14.54 -4.99
C VAL A 133 8.61 -14.89 -4.38
N SER A 134 7.52 -14.57 -5.06
CA SER A 134 6.19 -15.04 -4.69
C SER A 134 5.42 -15.53 -5.91
N LEU A 135 4.58 -16.51 -5.70
CA LEU A 135 3.59 -17.03 -6.64
C LEU A 135 2.31 -17.29 -5.88
N ASP A 136 1.30 -16.53 -6.19
CA ASP A 136 -0.05 -16.71 -5.67
C ASP A 136 -1.01 -16.94 -6.83
N GLY A 137 -1.98 -17.82 -6.68
CA GLY A 137 -2.96 -17.98 -7.74
C GLY A 137 -3.90 -19.15 -7.56
N MET A 138 -4.84 -19.23 -8.46
CA MET A 138 -5.87 -20.26 -8.53
C MET A 138 -6.17 -20.68 -9.96
N ASN A 139 -6.72 -21.88 -10.11
CA ASN A 139 -7.28 -22.39 -11.36
C ASN A 139 -8.40 -23.36 -11.05
N GLY A 140 -9.60 -22.83 -10.87
CA GLY A 140 -10.75 -23.60 -10.40
C GLY A 140 -12.05 -23.17 -11.05
N LYS A 141 -13.11 -23.90 -10.77
CA LYS A 141 -14.47 -23.57 -11.20
C LYS A 141 -15.15 -22.72 -10.14
N LEU A 142 -15.62 -21.55 -10.52
CA LEU A 142 -16.45 -20.66 -9.72
C LEU A 142 -17.85 -20.61 -10.31
N LYS A 143 -18.84 -20.34 -9.47
CA LYS A 143 -20.22 -20.17 -9.93
C LYS A 143 -20.51 -18.69 -10.16
N HIS A 144 -20.95 -18.38 -11.35
CA HIS A 144 -21.50 -17.10 -11.71
C HIS A 144 -22.85 -16.83 -11.02
N TRP A 145 -23.37 -15.60 -11.06
CA TRP A 145 -24.71 -15.26 -10.50
C TRP A 145 -25.86 -16.01 -11.20
N ASN A 146 -25.72 -16.32 -12.49
CA ASN A 146 -26.69 -17.12 -13.27
C ASN A 146 -26.56 -18.63 -13.02
N ALA A 147 -25.77 -19.05 -12.03
CA ALA A 147 -25.49 -20.43 -11.64
C ALA A 147 -24.66 -21.25 -12.65
N GLU A 148 -24.16 -20.66 -13.74
CA GLU A 148 -23.23 -21.31 -14.65
C GLU A 148 -21.82 -21.42 -14.04
N ASP A 149 -21.10 -22.47 -14.44
CA ASP A 149 -19.72 -22.69 -14.00
C ASP A 149 -18.76 -21.91 -14.89
N TRP A 150 -18.00 -21.02 -14.30
CA TRP A 150 -16.86 -20.34 -14.94
C TRP A 150 -15.54 -20.95 -14.48
N LYS A 151 -14.68 -21.35 -15.44
CA LYS A 151 -13.34 -21.79 -15.14
C LYS A 151 -12.43 -20.57 -14.95
N SER A 152 -12.33 -20.11 -13.72
CA SER A 152 -11.48 -18.99 -13.35
C SER A 152 -10.02 -19.41 -13.28
N ARG A 153 -9.14 -18.54 -13.80
CA ARG A 153 -7.69 -18.65 -13.68
C ARG A 153 -7.15 -17.29 -13.30
N PHE A 154 -6.36 -17.27 -12.24
CA PHE A 154 -5.58 -16.10 -11.85
C PHE A 154 -4.27 -16.53 -11.22
N TYR A 155 -3.14 -16.09 -11.76
CA TYR A 155 -1.82 -16.31 -11.19
C TYR A 155 -1.06 -15.00 -11.19
N SER A 156 -0.45 -14.68 -10.06
CA SER A 156 0.47 -13.56 -9.88
C SER A 156 1.81 -14.09 -9.42
N THR A 157 2.84 -13.86 -10.22
CA THR A 157 4.22 -14.22 -9.90
C THR A 157 5.02 -12.93 -9.78
N GLU A 158 5.73 -12.76 -8.66
CA GLU A 158 6.57 -11.59 -8.42
C GLU A 158 7.99 -12.03 -8.07
N PHE A 159 8.95 -11.34 -8.63
CA PHE A 159 10.36 -11.38 -8.26
C PHE A 159 10.80 -10.00 -7.85
N ARG A 160 11.50 -9.87 -6.71
CA ARG A 160 12.02 -8.62 -6.20
C ARG A 160 13.46 -8.78 -5.73
N LEU A 161 14.26 -7.75 -6.00
CA LEU A 161 15.65 -7.66 -5.59
C LEU A 161 15.90 -6.26 -5.07
N ASP A 162 16.45 -6.16 -3.85
CA ASP A 162 16.83 -4.90 -3.22
C ASP A 162 18.26 -5.03 -2.68
N TYR A 163 19.12 -4.09 -3.06
CA TYR A 163 20.49 -4.00 -2.60
C TYR A 163 20.72 -2.66 -1.92
N SER A 164 21.39 -2.66 -0.79
CA SER A 164 21.81 -1.45 -0.10
C SER A 164 23.30 -1.49 0.24
N HIS A 165 23.97 -0.35 0.05
CA HIS A 165 25.35 -0.14 0.45
C HIS A 165 25.49 1.09 1.33
N ASP A 166 26.06 0.90 2.50
CA ASP A 166 26.29 1.93 3.49
C ASP A 166 27.68 2.54 3.34
N PHE A 167 27.78 3.73 2.72
CA PHE A 167 28.96 4.58 2.79
C PHE A 167 29.06 5.27 4.15
N SER A 168 30.12 6.03 4.37
CA SER A 168 30.30 6.76 5.64
C SER A 168 29.22 7.80 5.90
N LYS A 169 28.79 8.54 4.88
CA LYS A 169 27.83 9.66 4.98
C LYS A 169 26.49 9.42 4.30
N VAL A 170 26.43 8.46 3.39
CA VAL A 170 25.23 8.19 2.60
C VAL A 170 24.99 6.70 2.47
N THR A 171 23.73 6.31 2.28
CA THR A 171 23.32 4.96 1.91
C THR A 171 22.83 4.98 0.47
N LEU A 172 23.34 4.07 -0.34
CA LEU A 172 22.88 3.80 -1.71
C LEU A 172 21.91 2.63 -1.67
N ASN A 173 20.76 2.79 -2.29
CA ASN A 173 19.76 1.75 -2.47
C ASN A 173 19.52 1.50 -3.96
N LEU A 174 19.57 0.25 -4.38
CA LEU A 174 19.22 -0.20 -5.71
C LEU A 174 18.15 -1.26 -5.57
N GLY A 175 17.05 -1.12 -6.26
CA GLY A 175 16.00 -2.10 -6.18
C GLY A 175 15.24 -2.26 -7.47
N GLY A 176 14.53 -3.38 -7.58
CA GLY A 176 13.68 -3.62 -8.71
C GLY A 176 12.84 -4.86 -8.56
N GLY A 177 11.76 -4.91 -9.30
CA GLY A 177 10.82 -6.00 -9.29
C GLY A 177 10.25 -6.27 -10.67
N LEU A 178 9.86 -7.53 -10.86
CA LEU A 178 9.10 -7.97 -12.03
C LEU A 178 7.90 -8.76 -11.54
N GLN A 179 6.71 -8.40 -11.98
CA GLN A 179 5.48 -9.12 -11.69
C GLN A 179 4.79 -9.51 -12.98
N SER A 180 4.32 -10.73 -13.03
CA SER A 180 3.53 -11.30 -14.12
C SER A 180 2.19 -11.74 -13.57
N GLN A 181 1.11 -11.22 -14.12
CA GLN A 181 -0.25 -11.64 -13.82
C GLN A 181 -0.86 -12.32 -15.04
N VAL A 182 -1.34 -13.53 -14.86
CA VAL A 182 -1.99 -14.33 -15.93
C VAL A 182 -3.39 -14.67 -15.46
N PHE A 183 -4.39 -14.29 -16.23
CA PHE A 183 -5.79 -14.49 -15.87
C PHE A 183 -6.67 -14.66 -17.12
N ASN A 184 -7.95 -14.91 -16.94
CA ASN A 184 -8.95 -14.90 -17.99
C ASN A 184 -10.17 -14.08 -17.57
N TYR A 185 -10.78 -13.40 -18.52
CA TYR A 185 -12.05 -12.72 -18.29
C TYR A 185 -13.18 -13.71 -18.11
N MET A 186 -14.23 -13.26 -17.43
CA MET A 186 -15.45 -14.01 -17.30
C MET A 186 -16.31 -13.80 -18.54
N PRO A 187 -16.76 -14.88 -19.23
CA PRO A 187 -17.62 -14.77 -20.41
C PRO A 187 -19.03 -14.36 -20.00
N ASP A 188 -19.70 -13.61 -20.87
CA ASP A 188 -21.14 -13.45 -20.83
C ASP A 188 -21.83 -14.69 -21.42
N SER A 189 -22.82 -15.21 -20.72
CA SER A 189 -23.54 -16.41 -21.15
C SER A 189 -24.36 -16.22 -22.44
N GLU A 190 -24.68 -14.97 -22.81
CA GLU A 190 -25.51 -14.65 -23.96
C GLU A 190 -24.74 -14.42 -25.27
N ALA A 191 -23.42 -14.21 -25.20
CA ALA A 191 -22.61 -13.86 -26.36
C ALA A 191 -21.73 -15.01 -26.87
N HIS A 192 -22.22 -15.74 -27.83
CA HIS A 192 -21.49 -16.84 -28.48
C HIS A 192 -20.51 -16.41 -29.60
N THR A 193 -20.29 -15.14 -29.84
CA THR A 193 -19.54 -14.63 -31.00
C THR A 193 -18.19 -13.97 -30.67
N ALA A 194 -17.73 -14.05 -29.43
CA ALA A 194 -16.50 -13.40 -29.03
C ALA A 194 -15.28 -13.91 -29.81
N SER A 195 -14.41 -13.00 -30.22
CA SER A 195 -13.12 -13.34 -30.82
C SER A 195 -12.28 -14.10 -29.79
N ALA A 196 -12.23 -15.41 -29.92
CA ALA A 196 -11.77 -16.40 -28.95
C ALA A 196 -10.32 -16.23 -28.42
N ARG A 197 -9.55 -15.24 -28.90
CA ARG A 197 -8.13 -15.11 -28.58
C ARG A 197 -7.80 -14.27 -27.35
N ALA A 198 -8.62 -13.30 -27.00
CA ALA A 198 -8.30 -12.36 -25.94
C ALA A 198 -8.73 -12.85 -24.55
N ALA A 199 -9.74 -13.70 -24.48
CA ALA A 199 -10.40 -14.08 -23.26
C ALA A 199 -9.77 -15.24 -22.52
N ASP A 200 -9.18 -16.19 -23.24
CA ASP A 200 -8.68 -17.42 -22.64
C ASP A 200 -7.38 -17.24 -21.84
N LYS A 201 -6.62 -16.18 -22.12
CA LYS A 201 -5.36 -15.94 -21.42
C LYS A 201 -4.93 -14.50 -21.54
N GLN A 202 -5.24 -13.72 -20.51
CA GLN A 202 -4.71 -12.38 -20.35
C GLN A 202 -3.37 -12.39 -19.62
N HIS A 203 -2.54 -11.39 -19.90
CA HIS A 203 -1.24 -11.26 -19.28
C HIS A 203 -0.89 -9.80 -19.06
N HIS A 204 -0.78 -9.43 -17.79
CA HIS A 204 -0.20 -8.15 -17.38
C HIS A 204 1.25 -8.36 -16.94
N THR A 205 2.12 -7.49 -17.39
CA THR A 205 3.52 -7.46 -16.96
C THR A 205 3.81 -6.13 -16.29
N LEU A 206 4.25 -6.18 -15.06
CA LEU A 206 4.68 -5.02 -14.30
C LEU A 206 6.18 -5.14 -14.03
N GLY A 207 6.90 -4.05 -14.16
CA GLY A 207 8.31 -3.99 -13.83
C GLY A 207 8.65 -2.66 -13.18
N ASP A 208 9.57 -2.66 -12.24
CA ASP A 208 10.14 -1.45 -11.68
C ASP A 208 11.64 -1.62 -11.45
N PHE A 209 12.33 -0.52 -11.55
CA PHE A 209 13.72 -0.39 -11.17
C PHE A 209 13.93 0.98 -10.56
N HIS A 210 14.64 1.06 -9.46
CA HIS A 210 14.94 2.33 -8.82
C HIS A 210 16.35 2.38 -8.26
N ILE A 211 16.88 3.59 -8.20
CA ILE A 211 18.10 3.95 -7.51
C ILE A 211 17.79 5.07 -6.53
N GLY A 212 18.21 4.89 -5.29
CA GLY A 212 18.01 5.86 -4.23
C GLY A 212 19.29 6.15 -3.47
N VAL A 213 19.43 7.37 -3.00
CA VAL A 213 20.51 7.81 -2.13
C VAL A 213 19.92 8.60 -0.96
N SER A 214 20.31 8.26 0.25
CA SER A 214 19.86 8.95 1.45
C SER A 214 21.05 9.33 2.34
N SER A 215 20.94 10.45 3.03
CA SER A 215 21.90 10.85 4.05
C SER A 215 21.85 9.87 5.23
N ARG A 216 22.99 9.54 5.79
CA ARG A 216 23.15 8.65 6.94
C ARG A 216 23.74 9.36 8.16
N ASP A 217 24.58 10.34 7.90
CA ASP A 217 25.26 11.12 8.94
C ASP A 217 24.33 12.23 9.43
N GLU A 218 23.80 12.09 10.64
CA GLU A 218 22.91 13.09 11.26
C GLU A 218 23.59 14.41 11.57
N SER A 219 24.91 14.47 11.56
CA SER A 219 25.69 15.71 11.78
C SER A 219 25.68 16.65 10.56
N LEU A 220 25.24 16.16 9.39
CA LEU A 220 25.12 17.01 8.21
C LEU A 220 24.05 18.10 8.43
N PRO A 221 24.31 19.34 8.01
CA PRO A 221 23.37 20.44 8.18
C PRO A 221 22.10 20.25 7.35
N LEU A 222 22.22 19.56 6.23
CA LEU A 222 21.10 19.15 5.36
C LEU A 222 21.04 17.63 5.30
N GLN A 223 19.87 17.13 5.54
CA GLN A 223 19.51 15.73 5.36
C GLN A 223 18.72 15.59 4.05
N PHE A 224 18.86 14.45 3.38
CA PHE A 224 18.15 14.23 2.14
C PHE A 224 17.83 12.75 1.90
N THR A 225 16.78 12.52 1.16
CA THR A 225 16.46 11.25 0.51
C THR A 225 16.08 11.56 -0.93
N LEU A 226 16.75 10.93 -1.88
CA LEU A 226 16.50 11.09 -3.32
C LEU A 226 16.35 9.71 -3.93
N GLN A 227 15.34 9.52 -4.74
CA GLN A 227 15.12 8.29 -5.47
C GLN A 227 14.63 8.59 -6.88
N THR A 228 15.14 7.87 -7.86
CA THR A 228 14.61 7.88 -9.22
C THR A 228 14.47 6.46 -9.73
N GLY A 229 13.51 6.23 -10.60
CA GLY A 229 13.25 4.91 -11.11
C GLY A 229 12.38 4.90 -12.35
N LEU A 230 12.25 3.73 -12.92
CA LEU A 230 11.40 3.43 -14.07
C LEU A 230 10.35 2.42 -13.64
N LYS A 231 9.08 2.75 -13.84
CA LYS A 231 7.94 1.83 -13.67
C LYS A 231 7.41 1.48 -15.06
N TYR A 232 7.14 0.21 -15.28
CA TYR A 232 6.58 -0.31 -16.53
C TYR A 232 5.32 -1.09 -16.26
N PHE A 233 4.31 -0.90 -17.08
CA PHE A 233 3.11 -1.73 -17.13
C PHE A 233 2.81 -2.09 -18.59
N GLY A 234 2.48 -3.35 -18.84
CA GLY A 234 2.13 -3.82 -20.18
C GLY A 234 0.98 -4.82 -20.14
N ILE A 235 0.00 -4.59 -20.98
CA ILE A 235 -1.12 -5.49 -21.26
C ILE A 235 -0.81 -6.20 -22.57
N LYS A 236 -0.83 -7.53 -22.56
CA LYS A 236 -0.49 -8.30 -23.76
C LYS A 236 -1.62 -8.32 -24.79
N TYR A 237 -2.85 -8.39 -24.34
CA TYR A 237 -4.04 -8.40 -25.19
C TYR A 237 -5.01 -7.31 -24.71
N PRO A 238 -4.70 -6.04 -24.97
CA PRO A 238 -5.60 -4.96 -24.59
C PRO A 238 -6.88 -5.09 -25.40
N LEU A 239 -7.99 -5.18 -24.70
CA LEU A 239 -9.33 -5.05 -25.29
C LEU A 239 -9.75 -3.60 -25.06
N ASP A 240 -10.03 -2.90 -26.14
CA ASP A 240 -10.77 -1.65 -26.08
C ASP A 240 -12.26 -1.92 -26.35
N TYR A 241 -13.09 -0.96 -25.94
CA TYR A 241 -14.54 -1.04 -26.12
C TYR A 241 -14.97 -1.11 -27.60
N SER A 242 -14.07 -0.78 -28.53
CA SER A 242 -14.30 -0.76 -29.98
C SER A 242 -13.68 -1.95 -30.71
N GLY A 243 -13.09 -2.91 -30.00
CA GLY A 243 -12.45 -4.08 -30.61
C GLY A 243 -11.11 -3.79 -31.31
N ASN A 244 -10.58 -2.57 -31.17
CA ASN A 244 -9.28 -2.23 -31.74
C ASN A 244 -8.17 -2.62 -30.76
N ALA A 245 -7.19 -3.39 -31.22
CA ALA A 245 -6.04 -3.78 -30.45
C ALA A 245 -5.13 -2.58 -30.16
N SER A 246 -5.40 -1.83 -29.11
CA SER A 246 -4.44 -0.83 -28.62
C SER A 246 -3.35 -1.54 -27.81
N THR A 247 -2.10 -1.15 -27.98
CA THR A 247 -1.03 -1.68 -27.16
C THR A 247 -1.02 -0.97 -25.80
N GLY A 248 -1.68 -1.55 -24.81
CA GLY A 248 -1.73 -1.01 -23.45
C GLY A 248 -0.37 -1.07 -22.76
N LYS A 249 0.52 -0.11 -23.05
CA LYS A 249 1.82 -0.01 -22.38
C LYS A 249 1.98 1.37 -21.77
N GLU A 250 2.38 1.37 -20.52
CA GLU A 250 2.71 2.55 -19.76
C GLU A 250 4.14 2.47 -19.26
N LYS A 251 4.85 3.59 -19.32
CA LYS A 251 6.18 3.75 -18.73
C LYS A 251 6.17 5.04 -17.94
N ILE A 252 6.61 4.98 -16.70
CA ILE A 252 6.70 6.13 -15.82
C ILE A 252 8.15 6.27 -15.38
N VAL A 253 8.72 7.46 -15.62
CA VAL A 253 9.96 7.86 -14.96
C VAL A 253 9.56 8.61 -13.70
N HIS A 254 9.74 7.96 -12.57
CA HIS A 254 9.38 8.46 -11.25
C HIS A 254 10.62 8.99 -10.55
N THR A 255 10.54 10.21 -10.02
CA THR A 255 11.61 10.80 -9.23
C THR A 255 11.00 11.45 -8.01
N GLU A 256 11.44 11.07 -6.83
CA GLU A 256 11.03 11.66 -5.58
C GLU A 256 12.23 12.08 -4.73
N GLY A 257 12.05 13.06 -3.90
CA GLY A 257 13.06 13.48 -2.95
C GLY A 257 12.47 14.26 -1.80
N ASP A 258 13.17 14.22 -0.69
CA ASP A 258 12.91 15.03 0.49
C ASP A 258 14.25 15.61 0.95
N VAL A 259 14.32 16.91 1.13
CA VAL A 259 15.51 17.62 1.61
C VAL A 259 15.08 18.49 2.78
N TRP A 260 15.74 18.31 3.91
CA TRP A 260 15.40 19.06 5.11
C TRP A 260 16.64 19.48 5.90
N GLY A 261 16.51 20.60 6.60
CA GLY A 261 17.51 21.10 7.54
C GLY A 261 16.91 21.22 8.94
N LYS A 262 17.72 20.94 9.96
CA LYS A 262 17.37 21.18 11.36
C LYS A 262 17.62 22.66 11.67
N LEU A 263 16.62 23.34 12.23
CA LEU A 263 16.77 24.69 12.79
C LEU A 263 17.31 24.60 14.20
N ASP A 264 16.82 23.63 14.96
CA ASP A 264 17.29 23.22 16.29
C ASP A 264 16.99 21.72 16.50
N ASN A 265 17.00 21.26 17.75
CA ASN A 265 16.77 19.85 18.09
C ASN A 265 15.30 19.41 17.88
N GLU A 266 14.36 20.35 17.89
CA GLU A 266 12.91 20.10 17.81
C GLU A 266 12.31 20.53 16.48
N GLN A 267 12.99 21.43 15.75
CA GLN A 267 12.43 22.09 14.57
C GLN A 267 13.22 21.76 13.32
N ARG A 268 12.50 21.51 12.25
CA ARG A 268 13.08 21.33 10.92
C ARG A 268 12.20 21.93 9.83
N VAL A 269 12.84 22.39 8.78
CA VAL A 269 12.20 22.82 7.55
C VAL A 269 12.67 21.94 6.41
N GLY A 270 11.78 21.66 5.48
CA GLY A 270 12.13 20.84 4.34
C GLY A 270 11.22 21.08 3.16
N ILE A 271 11.61 20.47 2.07
CA ILE A 271 10.81 20.40 0.85
C ILE A 271 10.86 18.98 0.31
N ARG A 272 9.71 18.38 0.16
CA ARG A 272 9.54 17.14 -0.58
C ARG A 272 9.07 17.45 -2.00
N PHE A 273 9.57 16.70 -2.96
CA PHE A 273 9.10 16.76 -4.33
C PHE A 273 8.87 15.37 -4.90
N GLU A 274 7.94 15.28 -5.83
CA GLU A 274 7.63 14.06 -6.56
C GLU A 274 7.35 14.44 -8.01
N MET A 275 8.02 13.80 -8.95
CA MET A 275 7.85 14.05 -10.37
C MET A 275 7.67 12.73 -11.11
N ASP A 276 6.56 12.62 -11.80
CA ASP A 276 6.23 11.51 -12.67
C ASP A 276 6.12 11.97 -14.12
N ASN A 277 6.88 11.33 -15.00
CA ASN A 277 6.73 11.48 -16.45
C ASN A 277 6.12 10.22 -17.01
N LEU A 278 4.89 10.33 -17.49
CA LEU A 278 4.09 9.21 -17.97
C LEU A 278 4.13 9.17 -19.50
N PHE A 279 4.45 7.99 -20.02
CA PHE A 279 4.54 7.72 -21.47
C PHE A 279 3.66 6.54 -21.82
N TYR A 280 2.70 6.77 -22.70
CA TYR A 280 1.76 5.76 -23.17
C TYR A 280 2.07 5.35 -24.61
N SER A 281 1.83 4.08 -24.94
CA SER A 281 2.06 3.58 -26.31
C SER A 281 0.93 3.88 -27.28
N SER A 282 -0.24 4.28 -26.77
CA SER A 282 -1.41 4.63 -27.58
C SER A 282 -1.74 6.10 -27.35
N ASP A 283 -1.53 6.92 -28.35
CA ASP A 283 -1.84 8.36 -28.32
C ASP A 283 -3.36 8.63 -28.41
N SER A 284 -4.16 7.62 -28.74
CA SER A 284 -5.61 7.79 -28.95
C SER A 284 -6.43 7.78 -27.67
N LEU A 285 -5.95 7.10 -26.61
CA LEU A 285 -6.68 6.96 -25.34
C LEU A 285 -6.02 7.75 -24.20
N MET A 286 -4.69 7.74 -24.15
CA MET A 286 -3.91 8.39 -23.08
C MET A 286 -2.78 9.19 -23.71
N GLY A 287 -2.80 10.51 -23.56
CA GLY A 287 -1.67 11.37 -23.92
C GLY A 287 -0.54 11.29 -22.91
N ASN A 288 0.72 11.50 -23.38
CA ASN A 288 1.86 11.62 -22.47
C ASN A 288 1.74 12.91 -21.65
N TYR A 289 2.05 12.83 -20.36
CA TYR A 289 2.03 14.00 -19.48
C TYR A 289 3.08 13.92 -18.38
N THR A 290 3.30 15.03 -17.70
CA THR A 290 4.18 15.13 -16.53
C THR A 290 3.36 15.65 -15.36
N SER A 291 3.51 15.03 -14.21
CA SER A 291 3.00 15.48 -12.92
C SER A 291 4.18 15.86 -12.02
N LEU A 292 4.12 17.03 -11.40
CA LEU A 292 5.12 17.51 -10.45
C LEU A 292 4.40 17.99 -9.19
N GLY A 293 4.69 17.38 -8.07
CA GLY A 293 4.26 17.78 -6.74
C GLY A 293 5.42 18.38 -5.95
N LEU A 294 5.21 19.54 -5.37
CA LEU A 294 6.12 20.19 -4.42
C LEU A 294 5.43 20.30 -3.07
N ASN A 295 6.11 19.93 -2.01
CA ASN A 295 5.58 19.98 -0.66
C ASN A 295 6.60 20.63 0.28
N PRO A 296 6.65 21.98 0.35
CA PRO A 296 7.37 22.67 1.41
C PRO A 296 6.68 22.46 2.75
N TYR A 297 7.46 22.23 3.80
CA TYR A 297 6.93 21.98 5.12
C TYR A 297 7.84 22.48 6.24
N TYR A 298 7.21 22.79 7.35
CA TYR A 298 7.82 22.99 8.66
C TYR A 298 7.36 21.88 9.61
N MET A 299 8.23 21.39 10.45
CA MET A 299 7.95 20.35 11.43
C MET A 299 8.53 20.71 12.79
N LEU A 300 7.70 20.58 13.83
CA LEU A 300 8.03 20.73 15.22
C LEU A 300 7.81 19.40 15.94
N GLU A 301 8.83 18.89 16.61
CA GLU A 301 8.75 17.67 17.43
C GLU A 301 9.29 18.01 18.83
N SER A 302 8.37 18.24 19.76
CA SER A 302 8.67 18.42 21.19
C SER A 302 8.11 17.26 22.01
N ASP A 303 8.28 17.29 23.30
CA ASP A 303 7.80 16.23 24.21
C ASP A 303 6.28 16.04 24.11
N ASP A 304 5.52 17.15 24.02
CA ASP A 304 4.06 17.14 24.02
C ASP A 304 3.45 17.31 22.62
N TRP A 305 4.18 17.88 21.67
CA TRP A 305 3.65 18.27 20.38
C TRP A 305 4.47 17.70 19.21
N ARG A 306 3.76 17.16 18.25
CA ARG A 306 4.28 16.84 16.93
C ARG A 306 3.45 17.57 15.91
N VAL A 307 4.02 18.57 15.27
CA VAL A 307 3.31 19.43 14.32
C VAL A 307 4.05 19.48 13.02
N ARG A 308 3.37 19.18 11.92
CA ARG A 308 3.81 19.41 10.56
C ARG A 308 2.85 20.37 9.89
N VAL A 309 3.36 21.44 9.33
CA VAL A 309 2.61 22.41 8.54
C VAL A 309 3.28 22.54 7.18
N GLY A 310 2.56 22.20 6.14
CA GLY A 310 3.02 22.26 4.76
C GLY A 310 1.85 22.43 3.80
N ALA A 311 2.18 22.48 2.54
CA ALA A 311 1.20 22.50 1.46
C ALA A 311 1.71 21.70 0.26
N HIS A 312 0.84 20.97 -0.39
CA HIS A 312 1.10 20.42 -1.71
C HIS A 312 0.80 21.47 -2.79
N VAL A 313 1.75 21.66 -3.68
CA VAL A 313 1.59 22.44 -4.91
C VAL A 313 1.80 21.47 -6.05
N ASP A 314 0.72 21.04 -6.66
CA ASP A 314 0.70 20.00 -7.68
C ASP A 314 0.49 20.63 -9.05
N TRP A 315 1.47 20.47 -9.94
CA TRP A 315 1.40 20.90 -11.32
C TRP A 315 1.30 19.68 -12.25
N GLN A 316 0.46 19.78 -13.25
CA GLN A 316 0.34 18.79 -14.30
C GLN A 316 0.39 19.44 -15.69
N SER A 317 1.10 18.80 -16.61
CA SER A 317 1.10 19.16 -18.03
C SER A 317 0.12 18.29 -18.82
N GLY A 318 -0.14 18.64 -20.07
CA GLY A 318 -1.01 17.87 -20.96
C GLY A 318 -2.43 18.44 -21.03
N GLU A 319 -3.43 17.61 -21.33
CA GLU A 319 -4.80 18.06 -21.58
C GLU A 319 -5.49 18.62 -20.32
N ASP A 320 -5.17 18.06 -19.13
CA ASP A 320 -5.66 18.58 -17.84
C ASP A 320 -4.58 19.42 -17.15
N SER A 321 -3.93 20.30 -17.93
CA SER A 321 -2.88 21.16 -17.40
C SER A 321 -3.43 22.11 -16.35
N GLY A 322 -2.73 22.21 -15.21
CA GLY A 322 -3.15 23.08 -14.13
C GLY A 322 -2.23 23.02 -12.92
N ILE A 323 -2.50 23.93 -11.99
CA ILE A 323 -1.86 23.96 -10.69
C ILE A 323 -2.98 23.83 -9.64
N ASP A 324 -2.81 22.89 -8.75
CA ASP A 324 -3.68 22.70 -7.59
C ASP A 324 -2.86 22.86 -6.31
N VAL A 325 -3.51 23.39 -5.27
CA VAL A 325 -2.86 23.59 -3.96
C VAL A 325 -3.74 22.97 -2.87
N SER A 326 -3.14 22.15 -2.03
CA SER A 326 -3.84 21.48 -0.93
C SER A 326 -3.00 21.46 0.35
N PRO A 327 -3.62 21.33 1.52
CA PRO A 327 -2.90 21.31 2.79
C PRO A 327 -2.10 20.01 3.01
N ASP A 328 -0.98 20.13 3.73
CA ASP A 328 -0.27 19.02 4.40
C ASP A 328 -0.06 19.40 5.86
N VAL A 329 -1.10 19.30 6.67
CA VAL A 329 -1.09 19.65 8.08
C VAL A 329 -1.34 18.41 8.92
N LYS A 330 -0.44 18.15 9.86
CA LYS A 330 -0.58 17.13 10.90
C LYS A 330 -0.24 17.76 12.23
N ALA A 331 -1.15 17.67 13.19
CA ALA A 331 -0.94 18.12 14.55
C ALA A 331 -1.30 16.98 15.50
N GLU A 332 -0.38 16.60 16.35
CA GLU A 332 -0.57 15.59 17.40
C GLU A 332 -0.19 16.22 18.73
N TYR A 333 -1.07 16.09 19.69
CA TYR A 333 -0.84 16.52 21.07
C TYR A 333 -0.82 15.31 21.99
N LEU A 334 0.30 15.10 22.65
CA LEU A 334 0.52 14.03 23.60
C LEU A 334 0.23 14.56 25.01
N PHE A 335 -0.92 14.23 25.55
CA PHE A 335 -1.25 14.55 26.94
C PHE A 335 -1.18 13.29 27.78
N SER A 336 -0.26 13.24 28.72
CA SER A 336 0.13 12.00 29.35
C SER A 336 0.78 11.02 28.34
N GLU A 337 1.73 10.25 28.77
CA GLU A 337 2.52 9.33 27.91
C GLU A 337 1.71 8.31 27.10
N SER A 338 0.40 8.19 27.36
CA SER A 338 -0.47 7.15 26.82
C SER A 338 -1.64 7.68 25.97
N TYR A 339 -1.78 9.00 25.81
CA TYR A 339 -2.92 9.59 25.13
C TYR A 339 -2.49 10.59 24.08
N VAL A 340 -3.03 10.48 22.87
CA VAL A 340 -2.73 11.37 21.74
C VAL A 340 -4.02 11.85 21.11
N LEU A 341 -4.21 13.16 21.08
CA LEU A 341 -5.22 13.81 20.25
C LEU A 341 -4.54 14.22 18.94
N TYR A 342 -5.14 13.93 17.80
CA TYR A 342 -4.57 14.30 16.51
C TYR A 342 -5.58 14.91 15.56
N LEU A 343 -5.08 15.85 14.76
CA LEU A 343 -5.77 16.47 13.64
C LEU A 343 -4.88 16.38 12.41
N HIS A 344 -5.39 15.78 11.34
CA HIS A 344 -4.73 15.74 10.04
C HIS A 344 -5.61 16.45 9.02
N ALA A 345 -5.03 17.32 8.22
CA ALA A 345 -5.68 17.94 7.06
C ALA A 345 -4.73 17.77 5.88
N LEU A 346 -5.01 16.81 5.04
CA LEU A 346 -4.15 16.36 3.95
C LEU A 346 -4.85 16.54 2.61
N GLY A 347 -4.09 16.77 1.58
CA GLY A 347 -4.58 16.73 0.22
C GLY A 347 -3.51 16.23 -0.73
N GLY A 348 -3.66 16.51 -2.01
CA GLY A 348 -2.69 16.15 -3.04
C GLY A 348 -3.31 15.47 -4.24
N ARG A 349 -2.48 15.23 -5.22
CA ARG A 349 -2.84 14.57 -6.47
C ARG A 349 -2.49 13.09 -6.41
N GLU A 350 -3.42 12.25 -6.82
CA GLU A 350 -3.26 10.80 -6.93
C GLU A 350 -3.31 10.41 -8.40
N LEU A 351 -2.20 9.88 -8.93
CA LEU A 351 -2.13 9.45 -10.32
C LEU A 351 -3.02 8.23 -10.57
N ASN A 352 -3.81 8.25 -11.64
CA ASN A 352 -4.58 7.10 -12.09
C ASN A 352 -3.78 6.35 -13.17
N ASP A 353 -2.58 5.90 -12.82
CA ASP A 353 -1.74 5.08 -13.65
C ASP A 353 -2.30 3.65 -13.80
N TYR A 354 -1.78 2.90 -14.76
CA TYR A 354 -2.24 1.52 -14.99
C TYR A 354 -2.00 0.59 -13.81
N ARG A 355 -0.99 0.85 -12.98
CA ARG A 355 -0.77 0.08 -11.75
C ARG A 355 -1.88 0.32 -10.74
N ARG A 356 -2.31 1.58 -10.58
CA ARG A 356 -3.43 1.92 -9.71
C ARG A 356 -4.73 1.33 -10.22
N LEU A 357 -5.04 1.48 -11.51
CA LEU A 357 -6.22 0.86 -12.11
C LEU A 357 -6.22 -0.66 -11.92
N ASN A 358 -5.09 -1.32 -12.18
CA ASN A 358 -4.92 -2.75 -11.97
C ASN A 358 -5.02 -3.18 -10.49
N ALA A 359 -4.73 -2.28 -9.55
CA ALA A 359 -4.92 -2.55 -8.13
C ALA A 359 -6.40 -2.52 -7.70
N PHE A 360 -7.25 -1.77 -8.40
CA PHE A 360 -8.70 -1.82 -8.19
C PHE A 360 -9.30 -3.11 -8.75
N SER A 361 -8.91 -3.52 -9.94
CA SER A 361 -9.33 -4.77 -10.56
C SER A 361 -8.34 -5.17 -11.66
N PRO A 362 -7.87 -6.41 -11.75
CA PRO A 362 -7.07 -6.85 -12.89
C PRO A 362 -7.91 -7.00 -14.17
N TYR A 363 -9.24 -7.07 -14.05
CA TYR A 363 -10.18 -7.34 -15.12
C TYR A 363 -10.66 -6.06 -15.83
N TRP A 364 -9.90 -4.98 -15.75
CA TRP A 364 -10.24 -3.72 -16.40
C TRP A 364 -9.91 -3.71 -17.90
N SER A 365 -10.61 -2.85 -18.64
CA SER A 365 -10.36 -2.58 -20.05
C SER A 365 -9.97 -1.11 -20.28
N LEU A 366 -9.22 -0.86 -21.35
CA LEU A 366 -8.83 0.49 -21.78
C LEU A 366 -9.97 1.11 -22.60
N ASN A 367 -10.83 1.88 -21.97
CA ASN A 367 -12.00 2.45 -22.64
C ASN A 367 -12.10 3.95 -22.63
N ALA A 368 -11.36 4.62 -21.75
CA ALA A 368 -11.35 6.06 -21.66
C ALA A 368 -10.04 6.56 -21.01
N ARG A 369 -9.77 7.85 -21.20
CA ARG A 369 -8.74 8.56 -20.43
C ARG A 369 -9.19 8.69 -18.97
N MET A 370 -8.25 8.44 -18.05
CA MET A 370 -8.46 8.58 -16.61
C MET A 370 -7.61 9.71 -16.06
N PRO A 371 -8.15 10.95 -15.94
CA PRO A 371 -7.49 12.04 -15.23
C PRO A 371 -7.04 11.65 -13.84
N SER A 372 -6.00 12.29 -13.32
CA SER A 372 -5.56 12.10 -11.94
C SER A 372 -6.65 12.53 -10.96
N THR A 373 -6.87 11.76 -9.92
CA THR A 373 -7.75 12.18 -8.81
C THR A 373 -7.07 13.29 -8.02
N TYR A 374 -7.75 14.39 -7.80
CA TYR A 374 -7.27 15.46 -6.93
C TYR A 374 -8.07 15.51 -5.63
N VAL A 375 -7.38 15.54 -4.50
CA VAL A 375 -7.94 15.63 -3.17
C VAL A 375 -7.67 17.01 -2.58
N PRO A 376 -8.60 17.98 -2.69
CA PRO A 376 -8.44 19.29 -2.08
C PRO A 376 -8.31 19.23 -0.56
N LEU A 377 -8.99 18.27 0.07
CA LEU A 377 -8.99 18.12 1.54
C LEU A 377 -9.40 16.71 1.95
N ASN A 378 -8.61 16.12 2.83
CA ASN A 378 -8.97 14.98 3.66
C ASN A 378 -8.65 15.33 5.12
N ALA A 379 -9.65 15.76 5.86
CA ALA A 379 -9.52 16.16 7.26
C ALA A 379 -9.92 14.99 8.17
N THR A 380 -9.08 14.65 9.13
CA THR A 380 -9.31 13.60 10.13
C THR A 380 -8.99 14.11 11.51
N LEU A 381 -9.92 13.96 12.43
CA LEU A 381 -9.73 14.18 13.86
C LEU A 381 -9.82 12.82 14.56
N GLY A 382 -8.92 12.55 15.49
CA GLY A 382 -8.97 11.31 16.22
C GLY A 382 -8.23 11.36 17.56
N PHE A 383 -8.47 10.32 18.31
CA PHE A 383 -7.93 10.13 19.66
C PHE A 383 -7.40 8.71 19.78
N LYS A 384 -6.11 8.61 20.10
CA LYS A 384 -5.41 7.35 20.37
C LYS A 384 -5.12 7.24 21.85
N ALA A 385 -5.26 6.05 22.42
CA ALA A 385 -4.93 5.81 23.81
C ALA A 385 -4.40 4.40 24.05
N SER A 386 -3.51 4.29 25.03
CA SER A 386 -3.00 3.04 25.58
C SER A 386 -3.14 3.04 27.11
N PRO A 387 -4.38 2.90 27.64
CA PRO A 387 -4.68 3.13 29.05
C PRO A 387 -4.07 2.07 29.98
N VAL A 388 -3.84 0.87 29.47
CA VAL A 388 -3.21 -0.25 30.17
C VAL A 388 -2.27 -1.02 29.24
N ASN A 389 -1.30 -1.71 29.82
CA ASN A 389 -0.36 -2.52 29.04
C ASN A 389 -1.08 -3.50 28.13
N GLY A 390 -0.71 -3.48 26.85
CA GLY A 390 -1.26 -4.37 25.84
C GLY A 390 -2.57 -3.90 25.21
N LEU A 391 -3.26 -2.91 25.76
CA LEU A 391 -4.48 -2.36 25.18
C LEU A 391 -4.19 -1.03 24.51
N TRP A 392 -4.52 -0.94 23.23
CA TRP A 392 -4.45 0.29 22.44
C TRP A 392 -5.76 0.47 21.68
N PHE A 393 -6.25 1.70 21.61
CA PHE A 393 -7.38 2.03 20.78
C PHE A 393 -7.23 3.39 20.08
N ASN A 394 -7.93 3.54 18.98
CA ASN A 394 -8.03 4.77 18.21
C ASN A 394 -9.48 4.98 17.79
N VAL A 395 -10.02 6.16 18.06
CA VAL A 395 -11.34 6.58 17.56
C VAL A 395 -11.13 7.79 16.68
N PHE A 396 -11.72 7.78 15.50
CA PHE A 396 -11.52 8.84 14.52
C PHE A 396 -12.76 9.14 13.71
N GLY A 397 -12.80 10.35 13.19
CA GLY A 397 -13.78 10.78 12.22
C GLY A 397 -13.16 11.77 11.24
N GLY A 398 -13.68 11.82 10.03
CA GLY A 398 -13.10 12.66 9.00
C GLY A 398 -14.05 12.97 7.86
N TYR A 399 -13.56 13.83 7.00
CA TYR A 399 -14.25 14.27 5.80
C TYR A 399 -13.28 14.46 4.66
N ARG A 400 -13.55 13.81 3.52
CA ARG A 400 -12.73 13.87 2.31
C ARG A 400 -13.55 14.46 1.17
N ILE A 401 -12.91 15.34 0.41
CA ILE A 401 -13.39 15.87 -0.86
C ILE A 401 -12.41 15.41 -1.92
N SER A 402 -12.92 14.90 -3.03
CA SER A 402 -12.10 14.52 -4.19
C SER A 402 -12.77 15.00 -5.48
N LYS A 403 -11.93 15.39 -6.45
CA LYS A 403 -12.30 15.63 -7.84
C LYS A 403 -11.78 14.43 -8.64
N ASP A 404 -12.52 14.01 -9.64
CA ASP A 404 -12.16 12.86 -10.48
C ASP A 404 -11.86 11.58 -9.66
N GLU A 405 -12.69 11.34 -8.63
CA GLU A 405 -12.65 10.10 -7.83
C GLU A 405 -12.96 8.92 -8.71
N LEU A 406 -12.19 7.84 -8.56
CA LEU A 406 -12.42 6.61 -9.30
C LEU A 406 -13.54 5.77 -8.70
N PHE A 407 -14.45 5.36 -9.57
CA PHE A 407 -15.52 4.41 -9.29
C PHE A 407 -15.41 3.24 -10.27
N CYS A 408 -15.79 2.06 -9.81
CA CYS A 408 -15.77 0.86 -10.64
C CYS A 408 -17.20 0.43 -10.97
N ASN A 409 -17.42 0.10 -12.23
CA ASN A 409 -18.66 -0.51 -12.70
C ASN A 409 -18.33 -1.73 -13.55
N LEU A 410 -19.33 -2.53 -13.90
CA LEU A 410 -19.21 -3.65 -14.80
C LEU A 410 -19.80 -3.28 -16.15
N VAL A 411 -19.09 -3.62 -17.20
CA VAL A 411 -19.57 -3.48 -18.58
C VAL A 411 -19.40 -4.81 -19.28
N ASP A 412 -20.42 -5.19 -20.00
CA ASP A 412 -20.40 -6.29 -20.95
C ASP A 412 -19.99 -5.74 -22.32
N ALA A 413 -18.94 -6.30 -22.88
CA ALA A 413 -18.47 -5.98 -24.21
C ALA A 413 -17.82 -7.23 -24.84
N ASP A 414 -18.06 -7.45 -26.12
CA ASP A 414 -17.53 -8.58 -26.89
C ASP A 414 -17.76 -9.97 -26.25
N GLY A 415 -18.84 -10.10 -25.45
CA GLY A 415 -19.19 -11.34 -24.76
C GLY A 415 -18.37 -11.65 -23.52
N TYR A 416 -17.77 -10.62 -22.92
CA TYR A 416 -17.03 -10.72 -21.66
C TYR A 416 -17.36 -9.56 -20.74
N TYR A 417 -17.22 -9.79 -19.44
CA TYR A 417 -17.38 -8.78 -18.43
C TYR A 417 -16.05 -8.10 -18.12
N PHE A 418 -16.07 -6.76 -18.12
CA PHE A 418 -14.90 -5.93 -17.80
C PHE A 418 -15.21 -4.96 -16.68
N THR A 419 -14.21 -4.69 -15.86
CA THR A 419 -14.26 -3.55 -14.95
C THR A 419 -14.09 -2.26 -15.75
N HIS A 420 -15.09 -1.41 -15.67
CA HIS A 420 -15.12 -0.07 -16.26
C HIS A 420 -14.89 0.98 -15.17
N PHE A 421 -14.02 1.93 -15.43
CA PHE A 421 -13.79 3.03 -14.50
C PHE A 421 -14.62 4.24 -14.90
N LEU A 422 -15.27 4.81 -13.90
CA LEU A 422 -15.98 6.08 -13.98
C LEU A 422 -15.30 7.09 -13.06
N GLN A 423 -15.41 8.36 -13.37
CA GLN A 423 -14.87 9.43 -12.53
C GLN A 423 -15.92 10.50 -12.28
N ASP A 424 -15.97 10.99 -11.05
CA ASP A 424 -16.82 12.10 -10.64
C ASP A 424 -16.27 12.74 -9.37
N LYS A 425 -16.82 13.89 -8.99
CA LYS A 425 -16.56 14.49 -7.68
C LYS A 425 -17.17 13.62 -6.60
N ALA A 426 -16.42 13.43 -5.52
CA ALA A 426 -16.93 12.73 -4.35
C ALA A 426 -16.70 13.53 -3.08
N LYS A 427 -17.66 13.41 -2.17
CA LYS A 427 -17.61 13.89 -0.80
C LYS A 427 -17.88 12.70 0.11
N THR A 428 -16.96 12.44 1.03
CA THR A 428 -17.05 11.27 1.90
C THR A 428 -16.88 11.68 3.34
N ALA A 429 -17.92 11.51 4.16
CA ALA A 429 -17.78 11.54 5.60
C ALA A 429 -17.49 10.13 6.10
N TYR A 430 -16.57 9.98 7.02
CA TYR A 430 -16.23 8.70 7.60
C TYR A 430 -15.94 8.79 9.09
N GLY A 431 -16.15 7.68 9.80
CA GLY A 431 -15.82 7.58 11.21
C GLY A 431 -15.66 6.14 11.63
N GLY A 432 -14.75 5.90 12.56
CA GLY A 432 -14.44 4.54 12.95
C GLY A 432 -13.70 4.44 14.26
N ALA A 433 -13.49 3.19 14.63
CA ALA A 433 -12.68 2.83 15.80
C ALA A 433 -11.78 1.65 15.46
N GLU A 434 -10.61 1.65 16.07
CA GLU A 434 -9.64 0.56 16.03
C GLU A 434 -9.25 0.18 17.45
N LEU A 435 -9.24 -1.11 17.75
CA LEU A 435 -8.87 -1.67 19.03
C LEU A 435 -7.80 -2.72 18.79
N LYS A 436 -6.69 -2.66 19.55
CA LYS A 436 -5.66 -3.70 19.58
C LYS A 436 -5.45 -4.13 21.01
N TYR A 437 -5.31 -5.42 21.18
CA TYR A 437 -5.01 -6.02 22.47
C TYR A 437 -3.96 -7.11 22.31
N GLY A 438 -2.84 -6.95 23.01
CA GLY A 438 -1.78 -7.93 23.11
C GLY A 438 -1.59 -8.38 24.56
N TYR A 439 -1.50 -9.67 24.80
CA TYR A 439 -1.23 -10.21 26.12
C TYR A 439 0.00 -11.09 26.09
N LYS A 440 1.10 -10.56 26.62
CA LYS A 440 2.44 -11.19 26.56
C LYS A 440 2.76 -11.56 25.11
N ASP A 441 3.33 -12.74 24.89
CA ASP A 441 3.72 -13.27 23.57
C ASP A 441 2.77 -14.35 23.08
N TRP A 442 1.64 -14.54 23.72
CA TRP A 442 0.78 -15.67 23.39
C TRP A 442 -0.60 -15.29 22.83
N PHE A 443 -0.99 -14.03 22.91
CA PHE A 443 -2.26 -13.57 22.33
C PHE A 443 -2.18 -12.16 21.81
N ASP A 444 -2.62 -11.95 20.55
CA ASP A 444 -2.81 -10.67 19.91
C ASP A 444 -4.17 -10.64 19.23
N ALA A 445 -4.87 -9.51 19.36
CA ALA A 445 -6.14 -9.27 18.66
C ALA A 445 -6.23 -7.84 18.17
N SER A 446 -6.87 -7.64 17.02
CA SER A 446 -7.19 -6.35 16.45
C SER A 446 -8.61 -6.34 15.90
N LEU A 447 -9.29 -5.23 16.10
CA LEU A 447 -10.63 -4.96 15.57
C LEU A 447 -10.65 -3.55 15.02
N LYS A 448 -11.05 -3.37 13.77
CA LYS A 448 -11.22 -2.07 13.14
C LYS A 448 -12.57 -2.02 12.44
N GLY A 449 -13.38 -1.02 12.79
CA GLY A 449 -14.64 -0.73 12.12
C GLY A 449 -14.67 0.70 11.59
N THR A 450 -15.17 0.90 10.36
CA THR A 450 -15.28 2.22 9.75
C THR A 450 -16.61 2.33 9.00
N PHE A 451 -17.33 3.41 9.26
CA PHE A 451 -18.52 3.81 8.52
C PHE A 451 -18.19 4.89 7.51
N TYR A 452 -18.83 4.83 6.35
CA TYR A 452 -18.68 5.81 5.27
C TYR A 452 -20.04 6.31 4.81
N SER A 453 -20.11 7.61 4.54
CA SER A 453 -21.21 8.25 3.86
C SER A 453 -20.68 8.94 2.60
N TRP A 454 -20.98 8.36 1.46
CA TRP A 454 -20.56 8.83 0.15
C TRP A 454 -21.62 9.69 -0.50
N LYS A 455 -21.18 10.72 -1.21
CA LYS A 455 -22.02 11.52 -2.12
C LYS A 455 -21.24 11.82 -3.38
N THR A 456 -21.89 11.77 -4.55
CA THR A 456 -21.36 12.22 -5.84
C THR A 456 -22.19 13.40 -6.33
N ASP A 457 -21.68 14.13 -7.31
CA ASP A 457 -22.44 15.19 -7.97
C ASP A 457 -23.30 14.63 -9.14
N ASN A 458 -23.18 13.33 -9.47
CA ASN A 458 -23.92 12.67 -10.53
C ASN A 458 -25.34 12.26 -10.09
N GLU A 459 -26.33 12.44 -10.97
CA GLU A 459 -27.73 12.06 -10.71
C GLU A 459 -27.89 10.53 -10.61
N ASN A 460 -27.04 9.77 -11.30
CA ASN A 460 -27.03 8.29 -11.25
C ASN A 460 -26.06 7.78 -10.15
N GLU A 461 -26.25 8.25 -8.92
CA GLU A 461 -25.41 7.83 -7.77
C GLU A 461 -25.22 6.31 -7.69
N GLU A 462 -26.20 5.54 -8.13
CA GLU A 462 -26.23 4.09 -8.10
C GLU A 462 -25.06 3.46 -8.84
N LEU A 463 -24.80 3.91 -10.07
CA LEU A 463 -23.73 3.38 -10.91
C LEU A 463 -22.33 3.67 -10.32
N TYR A 464 -22.20 4.76 -9.60
CA TYR A 464 -20.92 5.19 -9.01
C TYR A 464 -20.67 4.56 -7.64
N LEU A 465 -21.70 4.43 -6.81
CA LEU A 465 -21.52 4.06 -5.40
C LEU A 465 -21.70 2.56 -5.11
N MET A 466 -22.13 1.74 -6.07
CA MET A 466 -22.43 0.33 -5.80
C MET A 466 -21.22 -0.47 -5.27
N THR A 467 -20.01 -0.10 -5.66
CA THR A 467 -18.78 -0.77 -5.20
C THR A 467 -18.21 -0.17 -3.92
N LYS A 468 -18.65 1.04 -3.54
CA LYS A 468 -18.12 1.74 -2.37
C LYS A 468 -18.71 1.16 -1.07
N PRO A 469 -17.88 0.95 -0.04
CA PRO A 469 -18.35 0.44 1.23
C PRO A 469 -19.18 1.49 1.98
N LYS A 470 -20.23 1.03 2.67
CA LYS A 470 -20.96 1.81 3.68
C LYS A 470 -20.44 1.56 5.09
N PHE A 471 -20.01 0.32 5.32
CA PHE A 471 -19.38 -0.09 6.57
C PHE A 471 -18.37 -1.19 6.30
N GLU A 472 -17.23 -1.10 6.95
CA GLU A 472 -16.18 -2.11 6.94
C GLU A 472 -15.85 -2.53 8.37
N LEU A 473 -15.70 -3.83 8.58
CA LEU A 473 -15.23 -4.40 9.84
C LEU A 473 -14.16 -5.44 9.54
N ASN A 474 -13.00 -5.27 10.16
CA ASN A 474 -11.89 -6.22 10.11
C ASN A 474 -11.56 -6.65 11.53
N PHE A 475 -11.63 -7.94 11.78
CA PHE A 475 -11.22 -8.57 13.03
C PHE A 475 -10.13 -9.58 12.75
N TYR A 476 -9.11 -9.57 13.59
CA TYR A 476 -8.03 -10.56 13.57
C TYR A 476 -7.65 -10.91 15.00
N ALA A 477 -7.43 -12.18 15.26
CA ALA A 477 -6.87 -12.66 16.52
C ALA A 477 -5.90 -13.81 16.25
N GLU A 478 -4.76 -13.81 16.95
CA GLU A 478 -3.76 -14.87 16.92
C GLU A 478 -3.48 -15.31 18.35
N ALA A 479 -3.36 -16.61 18.55
CA ALA A 479 -2.97 -17.19 19.84
C ALA A 479 -1.87 -18.24 19.67
N LYS A 480 -0.83 -18.16 20.49
CA LYS A 480 0.16 -19.20 20.69
C LYS A 480 -0.37 -20.16 21.76
N VAL A 481 -0.98 -21.26 21.31
CA VAL A 481 -1.69 -22.20 22.20
C VAL A 481 -0.69 -22.96 23.08
N PHE A 482 0.42 -23.39 22.51
CA PHE A 482 1.60 -23.94 23.17
C PHE A 482 2.83 -23.71 22.29
N GLU A 483 4.00 -24.12 22.79
CA GLU A 483 5.24 -23.91 22.05
C GLU A 483 5.19 -24.57 20.66
N GLY A 484 5.41 -23.77 19.62
CA GLY A 484 5.33 -24.19 18.22
C GLY A 484 3.94 -24.12 17.58
N LEU A 485 2.83 -24.09 18.33
CA LEU A 485 1.48 -23.99 17.75
C LEU A 485 0.91 -22.59 17.86
N LYS A 486 0.63 -21.99 16.71
CA LYS A 486 -0.10 -20.75 16.56
C LYS A 486 -1.41 -21.01 15.83
N VAL A 487 -2.48 -20.40 16.31
CA VAL A 487 -3.82 -20.45 15.70
C VAL A 487 -4.29 -19.03 15.50
N TYR A 488 -4.95 -18.76 14.38
CA TYR A 488 -5.52 -17.45 14.10
C TYR A 488 -6.95 -17.53 13.60
N LEU A 489 -7.67 -16.45 13.83
CA LEU A 489 -9.03 -16.20 13.39
C LEU A 489 -9.07 -14.82 12.72
N GLY A 490 -9.62 -14.75 11.52
CA GLY A 490 -9.86 -13.50 10.80
C GLY A 490 -11.32 -13.40 10.38
N TYR A 491 -11.89 -12.21 10.47
CA TYR A 491 -13.22 -11.93 9.97
C TYR A 491 -13.24 -10.59 9.24
N GLU A 492 -13.66 -10.61 8.00
CA GLU A 492 -13.85 -9.44 7.15
C GLU A 492 -15.34 -9.30 6.83
N TYR A 493 -15.87 -8.11 7.08
CA TYR A 493 -17.23 -7.76 6.72
C TYR A 493 -17.24 -6.42 6.01
N VAL A 494 -17.83 -6.38 4.80
CA VAL A 494 -18.02 -5.14 4.04
C VAL A 494 -19.49 -5.04 3.66
N GLN A 495 -20.15 -4.02 4.18
CA GLN A 495 -21.51 -3.67 3.82
C GLN A 495 -21.50 -2.69 2.65
N ARG A 496 -22.24 -2.99 1.61
CA ARG A 496 -22.45 -2.13 0.45
C ARG A 496 -23.92 -1.69 0.37
N LYS A 497 -24.17 -0.68 -0.44
CA LYS A 497 -25.54 -0.26 -0.73
C LYS A 497 -26.07 -1.20 -1.83
N GLU A 498 -27.24 -1.76 -1.60
CA GLU A 498 -27.96 -2.53 -2.62
C GLU A 498 -28.75 -1.55 -3.49
N TYR A 499 -28.68 -1.75 -4.80
CA TYR A 499 -29.39 -0.96 -5.78
C TYR A 499 -30.29 -1.87 -6.59
N VAL A 500 -31.47 -1.40 -6.90
CA VAL A 500 -32.44 -2.05 -7.80
C VAL A 500 -32.39 -1.29 -9.11
N ILE A 501 -31.92 -1.91 -10.18
CA ILE A 501 -31.97 -1.32 -11.52
C ILE A 501 -33.28 -1.77 -12.16
N GLU A 502 -34.15 -0.82 -12.48
CA GLU A 502 -35.37 -1.06 -13.23
C GLU A 502 -35.04 -1.01 -14.71
N GLU A 503 -34.98 -2.16 -15.38
CA GLU A 503 -34.93 -2.28 -16.85
C GLU A 503 -36.33 -2.62 -17.39
N GLY A 504 -37.09 -1.62 -17.81
CA GLY A 504 -38.43 -1.77 -18.36
C GLY A 504 -39.41 -2.41 -17.36
N ASN A 505 -40.00 -3.57 -17.69
CA ASN A 505 -40.92 -4.28 -16.80
C ASN A 505 -40.26 -5.32 -15.88
N SER A 506 -38.95 -5.39 -15.85
CA SER A 506 -38.17 -6.32 -15.04
C SER A 506 -37.29 -5.55 -14.06
N SER A 507 -37.49 -5.74 -12.78
CA SER A 507 -36.53 -5.31 -11.75
C SER A 507 -35.49 -6.41 -11.58
N ARG A 508 -34.22 -6.10 -11.85
CA ARG A 508 -33.09 -6.95 -11.46
C ARG A 508 -32.42 -6.34 -10.25
N ASP A 509 -32.35 -7.11 -9.17
CA ASP A 509 -31.51 -6.77 -8.03
C ASP A 509 -30.04 -6.89 -8.45
N PHE A 510 -29.41 -5.77 -8.78
CA PHE A 510 -27.97 -5.68 -8.98
C PHE A 510 -27.30 -5.25 -7.68
N GLY A 511 -27.34 -6.13 -6.70
CA GLY A 511 -26.57 -5.93 -5.47
C GLY A 511 -25.29 -6.77 -5.52
N LEU A 512 -24.12 -6.16 -5.31
CA LEU A 512 -22.86 -6.90 -5.10
C LEU A 512 -22.93 -7.81 -3.87
N GLY A 513 -23.97 -7.67 -3.05
CA GLY A 513 -24.07 -8.30 -1.76
C GLY A 513 -22.97 -7.84 -0.79
N ASN A 514 -23.15 -8.19 0.48
CA ASN A 514 -22.17 -7.90 1.50
C ASN A 514 -21.06 -8.96 1.50
N ILE A 515 -19.81 -8.53 1.68
CA ILE A 515 -18.70 -9.45 1.95
C ILE A 515 -18.81 -9.92 3.40
N SER A 516 -18.69 -11.22 3.62
CA SER A 516 -18.63 -11.81 4.96
C SER A 516 -17.70 -13.01 4.89
N ASN A 517 -16.43 -12.79 5.19
CA ASN A 517 -15.37 -13.77 5.06
C ASN A 517 -14.79 -14.12 6.43
N LEU A 518 -15.15 -15.26 6.95
CA LEU A 518 -14.57 -15.83 8.17
C LEU A 518 -13.44 -16.79 7.78
N SER A 519 -12.25 -16.57 8.32
CA SER A 519 -11.05 -17.34 8.05
C SER A 519 -10.45 -17.89 9.35
N VAL A 520 -10.02 -19.12 9.33
CA VAL A 520 -9.32 -19.78 10.44
C VAL A 520 -8.06 -20.43 9.90
N GLY A 521 -6.99 -20.39 10.66
CA GLY A 521 -5.79 -21.12 10.29
C GLY A 521 -4.93 -21.49 11.50
N ALA A 522 -4.00 -22.39 11.26
CA ALA A 522 -3.04 -22.82 12.24
C ALA A 522 -1.68 -23.05 11.61
N SER A 523 -0.64 -22.85 12.39
CA SER A 523 0.74 -23.16 12.03
C SER A 523 1.41 -23.90 13.19
N TYR A 524 2.05 -25.02 12.88
CA TYR A 524 2.75 -25.82 13.87
C TYR A 524 4.20 -26.05 13.47
N THR A 525 5.12 -25.54 14.27
CA THR A 525 6.56 -25.74 14.12
C THR A 525 6.96 -27.01 14.86
N PHE A 526 7.18 -28.08 14.12
CA PHE A 526 7.48 -29.40 14.68
C PHE A 526 8.98 -29.74 14.70
N LEU A 527 9.77 -29.04 13.89
CA LEU A 527 11.24 -29.03 13.93
C LEU A 527 11.70 -27.58 14.11
N LYS A 528 12.93 -27.40 14.56
CA LYS A 528 13.48 -26.07 14.88
C LYS A 528 13.19 -25.00 13.81
N ASP A 529 13.16 -25.41 12.54
CA ASP A 529 13.09 -24.52 11.39
C ASP A 529 11.96 -24.87 10.40
N LEU A 530 11.23 -25.96 10.64
CA LEU A 530 10.19 -26.47 9.74
C LEU A 530 8.81 -26.42 10.40
N SER A 531 7.87 -25.82 9.71
CA SER A 531 6.48 -25.68 10.15
C SER A 531 5.52 -26.23 9.11
N VAL A 532 4.43 -26.82 9.55
CA VAL A 532 3.24 -27.10 8.73
C VAL A 532 2.20 -26.02 9.00
N PHE A 533 1.50 -25.58 7.99
CA PHE A 533 0.40 -24.64 8.16
C PHE A 533 -0.85 -25.06 7.39
N GLY A 534 -1.99 -24.62 7.86
CA GLY A 534 -3.28 -24.78 7.21
C GLY A 534 -4.15 -23.55 7.38
N ARG A 535 -4.94 -23.22 6.35
CA ARG A 535 -5.88 -22.10 6.34
C ARG A 535 -7.20 -22.56 5.72
N VAL A 536 -8.30 -22.16 6.33
CA VAL A 536 -9.63 -22.26 5.77
C VAL A 536 -10.18 -20.84 5.67
N SER A 537 -10.49 -20.40 4.46
CA SER A 537 -11.10 -19.09 4.19
C SER A 537 -12.54 -19.26 3.74
N ASN A 538 -13.35 -18.23 3.93
CA ASN A 538 -14.78 -18.26 3.66
C ASN A 538 -15.47 -19.46 4.33
N LEU A 539 -15.21 -19.65 5.61
CA LEU A 539 -15.78 -20.76 6.41
C LEU A 539 -17.30 -20.74 6.42
N LEU A 540 -17.92 -19.57 6.23
CA LEU A 540 -19.36 -19.39 6.11
C LEU A 540 -19.91 -19.86 4.75
N ASN A 541 -19.05 -20.24 3.81
CA ASN A 541 -19.38 -20.73 2.47
C ASN A 541 -20.34 -19.81 1.69
N LYS A 542 -20.23 -18.50 1.92
CA LYS A 542 -21.07 -17.50 1.24
C LYS A 542 -20.49 -17.16 -0.12
N GLN A 543 -21.37 -16.84 -1.08
CA GLN A 543 -20.97 -16.23 -2.33
C GLN A 543 -20.98 -14.72 -2.17
N TYR A 544 -19.88 -14.09 -2.52
CA TYR A 544 -19.71 -12.64 -2.54
C TYR A 544 -18.71 -12.26 -3.64
N TYR A 545 -18.65 -10.98 -3.94
CA TYR A 545 -17.86 -10.43 -5.03
C TYR A 545 -16.94 -9.36 -4.45
N TYR A 546 -15.65 -9.53 -4.56
CA TYR A 546 -14.71 -8.44 -4.27
C TYR A 546 -14.73 -7.42 -5.40
N GLU A 547 -14.67 -7.91 -6.61
CA GLU A 547 -14.75 -7.14 -7.84
C GLU A 547 -16.12 -7.37 -8.48
N TYR A 548 -16.71 -6.30 -9.02
CA TYR A 548 -18.03 -6.39 -9.60
C TYR A 548 -18.05 -7.42 -10.74
N GLY A 549 -18.97 -8.34 -10.66
CA GLY A 549 -19.14 -9.41 -11.62
C GLY A 549 -18.27 -10.66 -11.37
N TYR A 550 -17.14 -10.56 -10.68
CA TYR A 550 -16.20 -11.65 -10.48
C TYR A 550 -16.41 -12.32 -9.11
N PRO A 551 -16.93 -13.57 -9.09
CA PRO A 551 -17.23 -14.26 -7.83
C PRO A 551 -15.95 -14.63 -7.09
N ALA A 552 -15.98 -14.44 -5.78
CA ALA A 552 -14.93 -14.96 -4.90
C ALA A 552 -15.11 -16.47 -4.71
N GLU A 553 -14.03 -17.14 -4.30
CA GLU A 553 -14.06 -18.54 -3.91
C GLU A 553 -14.99 -18.74 -2.70
N LYS A 554 -15.77 -19.80 -2.73
CA LYS A 554 -16.52 -20.26 -1.56
C LYS A 554 -15.54 -20.84 -0.52
N LEU A 555 -15.94 -21.87 0.22
CA LEU A 555 -15.06 -22.51 1.19
C LEU A 555 -13.71 -22.89 0.56
N ASN A 556 -12.65 -22.22 0.99
CA ASN A 556 -11.29 -22.41 0.49
C ASN A 556 -10.40 -22.99 1.58
N VAL A 557 -9.76 -24.11 1.26
CA VAL A 557 -8.83 -24.82 2.16
C VAL A 557 -7.46 -24.86 1.50
N LEU A 558 -6.45 -24.41 2.21
CA LEU A 558 -5.06 -24.43 1.76
C LEU A 558 -4.17 -24.97 2.90
N ALA A 559 -3.25 -25.87 2.57
CA ALA A 559 -2.26 -26.37 3.51
C ALA A 559 -0.88 -26.40 2.86
N GLY A 560 0.16 -26.34 3.69
CA GLY A 560 1.51 -26.29 3.18
C GLY A 560 2.60 -26.41 4.25
N LEU A 561 3.83 -26.22 3.79
CA LEU A 561 5.04 -26.26 4.61
C LEU A 561 5.76 -24.93 4.55
N SER A 562 6.41 -24.57 5.63
CA SER A 562 7.25 -23.38 5.75
C SER A 562 8.57 -23.75 6.43
N LEU A 563 9.67 -23.37 5.79
CA LEU A 563 11.03 -23.57 6.30
C LEU A 563 11.68 -22.19 6.48
N ALA A 564 12.30 -21.96 7.64
CA ALA A 564 13.08 -20.75 7.90
C ALA A 564 14.52 -21.14 8.28
N PHE A 565 15.54 -20.49 7.70
CA PHE A 565 16.95 -20.88 7.86
C PHE A 565 17.91 -19.68 7.87
#